data_60ed9d3b6ec67976fa076ad9a027966e
#
_entry.id   60ed9d3b6ec67976fa076ad9a027966e
#
_cell.length_a   1.000
_cell.length_b   1.000
_cell.length_c   1.000
_cell.angle_alpha   90.00
_cell.angle_beta   90.00
_cell.angle_gamma   90.00
#
_symmetry.space_group_name_H-M   'P 1'
#
loop_
_entity.id
_entity.type
_entity.pdbx_description
1 polymer ?
#
loop_
_entity_poly.entity_id
_entity_poly.type
_entity_poly.pdbx_seq_one_letter_code
_entity_poly.pdbx_strand_id
1 'polypeptide(L)'
;VRFSNGDRMKVKGEEYLRLHKIMTNVSTTAIWEMLSEGQDVLELLKDVPDEFYKKIRMYVADLRYNHYRYGEYAGKIHDYFRYGKYGDRDPEPSKKEFALHLDECKTHPKIKTLCFLIWDGKSTDKVIWNYLKPEYKKL
;
A
#
# COMPACT_ATOMS: atom_id res chain seq x y z
N VAL A 1 6.96 -35.70 -33.16
CA VAL A 1 6.84 -34.26 -33.44
C VAL A 1 5.62 -33.70 -32.72
N ARG A 2 4.51 -34.32 -32.83
CA ARG A 2 3.28 -33.87 -32.17
C ARG A 2 3.35 -33.95 -30.66
N PHE A 3 4.08 -34.90 -30.12
CA PHE A 3 4.24 -35.01 -28.67
C PHE A 3 5.00 -33.83 -28.12
N SER A 4 6.08 -33.41 -28.74
CA SER A 4 6.80 -32.22 -28.36
C SER A 4 5.91 -30.99 -28.43
N ASN A 5 5.16 -30.87 -29.53
CA ASN A 5 4.25 -29.76 -29.70
C ASN A 5 3.09 -29.80 -28.71
N GLY A 6 2.58 -31.03 -28.43
CA GLY A 6 1.57 -31.24 -27.42
C GLY A 6 2.03 -30.81 -26.02
N ASP A 7 3.26 -31.18 -25.67
CA ASP A 7 3.84 -30.78 -24.38
C ASP A 7 3.99 -29.26 -24.29
N ARG A 8 4.45 -28.62 -25.36
CA ARG A 8 4.55 -27.15 -25.41
C ARG A 8 3.18 -26.50 -25.28
N MET A 9 2.18 -27.05 -25.95
CA MET A 9 0.81 -26.55 -25.86
C MET A 9 0.27 -26.70 -24.45
N LYS A 10 0.59 -27.78 -23.77
CA LYS A 10 0.20 -28.02 -22.39
C LYS A 10 0.79 -26.97 -21.44
N VAL A 11 2.08 -26.67 -21.60
CA VAL A 11 2.75 -25.63 -20.80
C VAL A 11 2.14 -24.28 -21.08
N LYS A 12 1.91 -23.94 -22.35
CA LYS A 12 1.23 -22.69 -22.72
C LYS A 12 -0.20 -22.66 -22.18
N GLY A 13 -0.89 -23.79 -22.18
CA GLY A 13 -2.24 -23.89 -21.63
C GLY A 13 -2.29 -23.60 -20.15
N GLU A 14 -1.32 -24.13 -19.39
CA GLU A 14 -1.22 -23.84 -17.96
C GLU A 14 -0.94 -22.38 -17.68
N GLU A 15 -0.03 -21.78 -18.42
CA GLU A 15 0.27 -20.35 -18.32
C GLU A 15 -0.93 -19.50 -18.71
N TYR A 16 -1.60 -19.85 -19.80
CA TYR A 16 -2.82 -19.15 -20.24
C TYR A 16 -3.92 -19.25 -19.17
N LEU A 17 -4.15 -20.43 -18.60
CA LEU A 17 -5.15 -20.62 -17.56
C LEU A 17 -4.82 -19.81 -16.31
N ARG A 18 -3.55 -19.76 -15.94
CA ARG A 18 -3.09 -18.96 -14.82
C ARG A 18 -3.35 -17.47 -15.06
N LEU A 19 -2.97 -16.96 -16.22
CA LEU A 19 -3.20 -15.57 -16.61
C LEU A 19 -4.70 -15.26 -16.68
N HIS A 20 -5.47 -16.16 -17.29
CA HIS A 20 -6.91 -15.99 -17.39
C HIS A 20 -7.57 -15.97 -16.02
N LYS A 21 -7.13 -16.82 -15.10
CA LYS A 21 -7.62 -16.85 -13.73
C LYS A 21 -7.27 -15.53 -13.01
N ILE A 22 -6.06 -15.04 -13.19
CA ILE A 22 -5.65 -13.74 -12.64
C ILE A 22 -6.55 -12.65 -13.20
N MET A 23 -6.74 -12.60 -14.52
CA MET A 23 -7.56 -11.58 -15.19
C MET A 23 -9.02 -11.62 -14.75
N THR A 24 -9.60 -12.81 -14.62
CA THR A 24 -11.01 -12.95 -14.22
C THR A 24 -11.24 -12.65 -12.75
N ASN A 25 -10.24 -12.86 -11.92
CA ASN A 25 -10.33 -12.66 -10.48
C ASN A 25 -9.71 -11.35 -10.00
N VAL A 26 -9.22 -10.53 -10.91
CA VAL A 26 -8.64 -9.25 -10.53
C VAL A 26 -9.73 -8.32 -10.03
N SER A 27 -9.58 -7.93 -8.79
CA SER A 27 -10.48 -7.03 -8.11
C SER A 27 -9.67 -6.00 -7.34
N THR A 28 -10.36 -4.98 -6.86
CA THR A 28 -9.74 -3.96 -6.02
C THR A 28 -9.09 -4.58 -4.78
N THR A 29 -9.80 -5.52 -4.12
CA THR A 29 -9.28 -6.18 -2.92
C THR A 29 -8.09 -7.09 -3.22
N ALA A 30 -8.09 -7.78 -4.37
CA ALA A 30 -6.98 -8.64 -4.75
C ALA A 30 -5.69 -7.82 -4.98
N ILE A 31 -5.79 -6.70 -5.67
CA ILE A 31 -4.65 -5.80 -5.89
C ILE A 31 -4.15 -5.22 -4.57
N TRP A 32 -5.06 -4.76 -3.73
CA TRP A 32 -4.72 -4.24 -2.42
C TRP A 32 -3.99 -5.30 -1.58
N GLU A 33 -4.48 -6.53 -1.57
CA GLU A 33 -3.87 -7.62 -0.83
C GLU A 33 -2.44 -7.90 -1.31
N MET A 34 -2.22 -7.98 -2.63
CA MET A 34 -0.90 -8.16 -3.20
C MET A 34 0.06 -7.03 -2.80
N LEU A 35 -0.39 -5.79 -2.87
CA LEU A 35 0.42 -4.64 -2.47
C LEU A 35 0.74 -4.65 -0.98
N SER A 36 -0.24 -5.01 -0.15
CA SER A 36 -0.05 -5.06 1.30
C SER A 36 0.96 -6.14 1.71
N GLU A 37 1.10 -7.18 0.90
CA GLU A 37 2.08 -8.25 1.11
C GLU A 37 3.46 -7.91 0.51
N GLY A 38 3.61 -6.76 -0.12
CA GLY A 38 4.86 -6.32 -0.71
C GLY A 38 5.17 -6.92 -2.08
N GLN A 39 4.18 -7.48 -2.76
CA GLN A 39 4.35 -8.07 -4.08
C GLN A 39 4.43 -7.00 -5.17
N ASP A 40 5.21 -7.25 -6.21
CA ASP A 40 5.27 -6.39 -7.39
C ASP A 40 4.13 -6.74 -8.34
N VAL A 41 2.99 -6.08 -8.17
CA VAL A 41 1.78 -6.35 -8.92
C VAL A 41 1.99 -6.11 -10.42
N LEU A 42 2.72 -5.05 -10.77
CA LEU A 42 2.94 -4.70 -12.17
C LEU A 42 3.78 -5.74 -12.89
N GLU A 43 4.77 -6.31 -12.20
CA GLU A 43 5.58 -7.40 -12.76
C GLU A 43 4.75 -8.67 -12.91
N LEU A 44 3.94 -9.00 -11.90
CA LEU A 44 3.07 -10.18 -11.94
C LEU A 44 2.06 -10.13 -13.08
N LEU A 45 1.61 -8.95 -13.45
CA LEU A 45 0.52 -8.75 -14.42
C LEU A 45 1.01 -8.15 -15.75
N LYS A 46 2.31 -8.15 -16.00
CA LYS A 46 2.90 -7.55 -17.21
C LYS A 46 2.41 -8.16 -18.52
N ASP A 47 1.99 -9.43 -18.50
CA ASP A 47 1.56 -10.17 -19.70
C ASP A 47 0.05 -10.08 -19.96
N VAL A 48 -0.71 -9.30 -19.19
CA VAL A 48 -2.12 -9.08 -19.45
C VAL A 48 -2.32 -8.06 -20.58
N PRO A 49 -3.50 -8.04 -21.24
CA PRO A 49 -3.77 -7.06 -22.29
C PRO A 49 -3.57 -5.61 -21.87
N ASP A 50 -3.10 -4.77 -22.80
CA ASP A 50 -2.68 -3.40 -22.51
C ASP A 50 -3.74 -2.56 -21.83
N GLU A 51 -4.97 -2.61 -22.27
CA GLU A 51 -6.06 -1.83 -21.65
C GLU A 51 -6.28 -2.21 -20.19
N PHE A 52 -6.26 -3.52 -19.93
CA PHE A 52 -6.45 -4.05 -18.59
C PHE A 52 -5.25 -3.72 -17.70
N TYR A 53 -4.04 -3.87 -18.26
CA TYR A 53 -2.80 -3.49 -17.57
C TYR A 53 -2.80 -2.01 -17.18
N LYS A 54 -3.28 -1.15 -18.06
CA LYS A 54 -3.37 0.29 -17.82
C LYS A 54 -4.27 0.58 -16.61
N LYS A 55 -5.44 -0.05 -16.54
CA LYS A 55 -6.35 0.11 -15.40
C LYS A 55 -5.69 -0.31 -14.09
N ILE A 56 -5.03 -1.46 -14.10
CA ILE A 56 -4.33 -1.99 -12.92
C ILE A 56 -3.23 -1.03 -12.50
N ARG A 57 -2.44 -0.56 -13.45
CA ARG A 57 -1.35 0.38 -13.17
C ARG A 57 -1.85 1.67 -12.53
N MET A 58 -2.94 2.22 -13.02
CA MET A 58 -3.55 3.41 -12.44
C MET A 58 -4.03 3.16 -11.01
N TYR A 59 -4.67 2.03 -10.79
CA TYR A 59 -5.16 1.66 -9.47
C TYR A 59 -4.03 1.45 -8.47
N VAL A 60 -2.97 0.76 -8.90
CA VAL A 60 -1.77 0.56 -8.08
C VAL A 60 -1.13 1.90 -7.72
N ALA A 61 -1.05 2.81 -8.70
CA ALA A 61 -0.49 4.14 -8.46
C ALA A 61 -1.30 4.92 -7.42
N ASP A 62 -2.62 4.85 -7.48
CA ASP A 62 -3.50 5.51 -6.51
C ASP A 62 -3.30 4.95 -5.10
N LEU A 63 -3.26 3.63 -4.97
CA LEU A 63 -3.06 3.00 -3.66
C LEU A 63 -1.68 3.35 -3.08
N ARG A 64 -0.63 3.28 -3.88
CA ARG A 64 0.72 3.64 -3.44
C ARG A 64 0.82 5.10 -3.06
N TYR A 65 0.19 5.98 -3.82
CA TYR A 65 0.17 7.40 -3.52
C TYR A 65 -0.55 7.68 -2.18
N ASN A 66 -1.69 7.07 -1.96
CA ASN A 66 -2.43 7.22 -0.71
C ASN A 66 -1.65 6.67 0.48
N HIS A 67 -0.99 5.54 0.30
CA HIS A 67 -0.11 4.97 1.32
C HIS A 67 1.01 5.96 1.69
N TYR A 68 1.67 6.49 0.69
CA TYR A 68 2.72 7.50 0.87
C TYR A 68 2.21 8.73 1.61
N ARG A 69 1.04 9.24 1.24
CA ARG A 69 0.47 10.43 1.86
C ARG A 69 0.18 10.24 3.34
N TYR A 70 -0.35 9.11 3.73
CA TYR A 70 -0.60 8.82 5.15
C TYR A 70 0.69 8.87 5.97
N GLY A 71 1.70 8.17 5.50
CA GLY A 71 3.00 8.12 6.16
C GLY A 71 3.69 9.47 6.22
N GLU A 72 3.67 10.20 5.13
CA GLU A 72 4.26 11.53 5.03
C GLU A 72 3.57 12.53 5.97
N TYR A 73 2.24 12.54 5.96
CA TYR A 73 1.46 13.45 6.80
C TYR A 73 1.70 13.20 8.29
N ALA A 74 1.62 11.94 8.70
CA ALA A 74 1.87 11.58 10.09
C ALA A 74 3.33 11.85 10.49
N GLY A 75 4.26 11.55 9.61
CA GLY A 75 5.70 11.80 9.83
C GLY A 75 6.00 13.27 10.02
N LYS A 76 5.40 14.14 9.23
CA LYS A 76 5.58 15.61 9.36
C LYS A 76 5.03 16.12 10.68
N ILE A 77 3.86 15.65 11.11
CA ILE A 77 3.29 16.04 12.40
C ILE A 77 4.22 15.61 13.54
N HIS A 78 4.68 14.37 13.50
CA HIS A 78 5.59 13.83 14.50
C HIS A 78 6.90 14.63 14.56
N ASP A 79 7.55 14.80 13.41
CA ASP A 79 8.88 15.41 13.35
C ASP A 79 8.83 16.87 13.77
N TYR A 80 7.82 17.61 13.32
CA TYR A 80 7.65 19.00 13.70
C TYR A 80 7.46 19.16 15.21
N PHE A 81 6.65 18.30 15.81
CA PHE A 81 6.41 18.38 17.25
C PHE A 81 7.63 17.94 18.05
N ARG A 82 8.23 16.80 17.69
CA ARG A 82 9.32 16.20 18.45
C ARG A 82 10.62 16.97 18.34
N TYR A 83 10.96 17.39 17.14
CA TYR A 83 12.25 18.01 16.83
C TYR A 83 12.18 19.52 16.58
N GLY A 84 10.99 20.09 16.41
CA GLY A 84 10.80 21.48 16.05
C GLY A 84 10.96 21.76 14.57
N LYS A 85 10.58 22.98 14.14
CA LYS A 85 10.59 23.37 12.73
C LYS A 85 11.96 23.22 12.07
N TYR A 86 13.02 23.45 12.83
CA TYR A 86 14.40 23.39 12.33
C TYR A 86 15.21 22.26 12.96
N GLY A 87 14.55 21.31 13.62
CA GLY A 87 15.21 20.21 14.32
C GLY A 87 15.99 20.63 15.55
N ASP A 88 15.63 21.77 16.14
CA ASP A 88 16.37 22.42 17.22
C ASP A 88 15.61 22.47 18.56
N ARG A 89 14.52 21.68 18.67
CA ARG A 89 13.76 21.65 19.91
C ARG A 89 14.54 20.99 21.04
N ASP A 90 14.77 21.75 22.12
CA ASP A 90 15.47 21.33 23.32
C ASP A 90 14.81 21.98 24.55
N PRO A 91 14.38 21.21 25.56
CA PRO A 91 14.41 19.75 25.62
C PRO A 91 13.38 19.07 24.71
N GLU A 92 13.66 17.81 24.37
CA GLU A 92 12.74 17.01 23.59
C GLU A 92 11.45 16.77 24.38
N PRO A 93 10.26 16.91 23.76
CA PRO A 93 8.99 16.69 24.47
C PRO A 93 8.74 15.22 24.78
N SER A 94 7.89 14.98 25.78
CA SER A 94 7.48 13.62 26.13
C SER A 94 6.35 13.11 25.23
N LYS A 95 6.15 11.79 25.21
CA LYS A 95 5.03 11.19 24.49
C LYS A 95 3.68 11.69 25.00
N LYS A 96 3.56 11.94 26.30
CA LYS A 96 2.36 12.49 26.92
C LYS A 96 2.04 13.89 26.37
N GLU A 97 3.05 14.72 26.27
CA GLU A 97 2.91 16.06 25.68
C GLU A 97 2.47 15.97 24.21
N PHE A 98 3.04 15.02 23.46
CA PHE A 98 2.62 14.76 22.09
C PHE A 98 1.15 14.34 22.01
N ALA A 99 0.70 13.44 22.89
CA ALA A 99 -0.68 13.01 22.95
C ALA A 99 -1.62 14.19 23.20
N LEU A 100 -1.28 15.07 24.13
CA LEU A 100 -2.07 16.26 24.41
C LEU A 100 -2.13 17.19 23.21
N HIS A 101 -0.99 17.38 22.54
CA HIS A 101 -0.93 18.21 21.33
C HIS A 101 -1.83 17.68 20.22
N LEU A 102 -1.80 16.37 19.97
CA LEU A 102 -2.65 15.76 18.96
C LEU A 102 -4.14 15.91 19.29
N ASP A 103 -4.51 15.81 20.56
CA ASP A 103 -5.88 16.02 21.01
C ASP A 103 -6.31 17.47 20.86
N GLU A 104 -5.44 18.42 21.21
CA GLU A 104 -5.71 19.86 21.03
C GLU A 104 -5.90 20.23 19.57
N CYS A 105 -5.13 19.65 18.67
CA CYS A 105 -5.24 19.86 17.24
C CYS A 105 -6.39 19.10 16.60
N LYS A 106 -7.15 18.33 17.38
CA LYS A 106 -8.25 17.49 16.87
C LYS A 106 -7.81 16.56 15.74
N THR A 107 -6.65 15.97 15.90
CA THR A 107 -6.07 15.06 14.91
C THR A 107 -6.97 13.85 14.71
N HIS A 108 -7.18 13.46 13.45
CA HIS A 108 -8.00 12.30 13.13
C HIS A 108 -7.43 11.05 13.81
N PRO A 109 -8.30 10.16 14.37
CA PRO A 109 -7.82 8.97 15.09
C PRO A 109 -6.86 8.09 14.30
N LYS A 110 -7.06 7.94 13.00
CA LYS A 110 -6.15 7.18 12.14
C LYS A 110 -4.75 7.79 12.08
N ILE A 111 -4.67 9.10 11.95
CA ILE A 111 -3.39 9.83 11.93
C ILE A 111 -2.74 9.79 13.30
N LYS A 112 -3.52 9.94 14.35
CA LYS A 112 -3.04 9.87 15.73
C LYS A 112 -2.35 8.53 16.02
N THR A 113 -2.96 7.43 15.58
CA THR A 113 -2.39 6.08 15.71
C THR A 113 -1.02 6.00 15.00
N LEU A 114 -0.95 6.51 13.77
CA LEU A 114 0.31 6.53 13.01
C LEU A 114 1.38 7.37 13.72
N CYS A 115 1.01 8.51 14.25
CA CYS A 115 1.93 9.38 14.98
C CYS A 115 2.55 8.67 16.19
N PHE A 116 1.76 7.90 16.93
CA PHE A 116 2.27 7.14 18.07
C PHE A 116 3.17 5.98 17.64
N LEU A 117 2.85 5.32 16.55
CA LEU A 117 3.72 4.29 15.99
C LEU A 117 5.09 4.87 15.60
N ILE A 118 5.08 6.02 14.94
CA ILE A 118 6.32 6.72 14.58
C ILE A 118 7.11 7.11 15.84
N TRP A 119 6.43 7.63 16.85
CA TRP A 119 7.06 7.99 18.12
C TRP A 119 7.79 6.81 18.74
N ASP A 120 7.16 5.63 18.70
CA ASP A 120 7.72 4.40 19.28
C ASP A 120 8.74 3.71 18.37
N GLY A 121 9.04 4.28 17.20
CA GLY A 121 9.96 3.69 16.24
C GLY A 121 9.43 2.46 15.54
N LYS A 122 8.10 2.27 15.51
CA LYS A 122 7.45 1.13 14.88
C LYS A 122 7.04 1.45 13.45
N SER A 123 6.95 0.40 12.63
CA SER A 123 6.50 0.55 11.24
C SER A 123 5.02 0.89 11.16
N THR A 124 4.66 1.81 10.29
CA THR A 124 3.27 2.20 10.01
C THR A 124 2.70 1.47 8.81
N ASP A 125 3.50 0.69 8.10
CA ASP A 125 3.18 0.14 6.79
C ASP A 125 1.88 -0.68 6.80
N LYS A 126 1.80 -1.69 7.65
CA LYS A 126 0.63 -2.56 7.74
C LYS A 126 -0.63 -1.82 8.15
N VAL A 127 -0.50 -0.87 9.08
CA VAL A 127 -1.64 -0.09 9.56
C VAL A 127 -2.19 0.77 8.45
N ILE A 128 -1.31 1.42 7.67
CA ILE A 128 -1.74 2.23 6.52
C ILE A 128 -2.42 1.36 5.48
N TRP A 129 -1.87 0.19 5.15
CA TRP A 129 -2.52 -0.72 4.21
C TRP A 129 -3.89 -1.16 4.69
N ASN A 130 -4.08 -1.38 5.99
CA ASN A 130 -5.39 -1.68 6.55
C ASN A 130 -6.38 -0.52 6.37
N TYR A 131 -5.91 0.72 6.51
CA TYR A 131 -6.75 1.90 6.26
C TYR A 131 -7.17 2.02 4.80
N LEU A 132 -6.37 1.52 3.88
CA LEU A 132 -6.60 1.63 2.44
C LEU A 132 -7.37 0.46 1.86
N LYS A 133 -7.81 -0.49 2.68
CA LYS A 133 -8.58 -1.63 2.20
C LYS A 133 -9.84 -1.16 1.47
N PRO A 134 -9.95 -1.43 0.16
CA PRO A 134 -11.06 -0.94 -0.63
C PRO A 134 -12.28 -1.85 -0.50
N GLU A 135 -13.42 -1.34 -0.95
CA GLU A 135 -14.57 -2.18 -1.20
C GLU A 135 -14.30 -3.07 -2.41
N TYR A 136 -14.86 -4.26 -2.40
CA TYR A 136 -14.71 -5.19 -3.50
C TYR A 136 -15.36 -4.65 -4.77
N LYS A 137 -14.57 -4.53 -5.82
CA LYS A 137 -15.04 -4.24 -7.18
C LYS A 137 -14.22 -5.04 -8.15
N LYS A 138 -14.88 -5.69 -9.09
CA LYS A 138 -14.19 -6.37 -10.18
C LYS A 138 -13.66 -5.34 -11.17
N LEU A 139 -12.39 -5.46 -11.50
CA LEU A 139 -11.72 -4.56 -12.46
C LEU A 139 -11.88 -5.01 -13.95
#